data_38a5934bf3cc3002d8226b847811ecde
#
_entry.id   38a5934bf3cc3002d8226b847811ecde
#
_cell.length_a   1.000
_cell.length_b   1.000
_cell.length_c   1.000
_cell.angle_alpha   90.00
_cell.angle_beta   90.00
_cell.angle_gamma   90.00
#
_symmetry.space_group_name_H-M   'P 1'
#
loop_
_entity.id
_entity.type
_entity.pdbx_description
1 polymer ?
#
loop_
_entity_poly.entity_id
_entity_poly.type
_entity_poly.pdbx_seq_one_letter_code
_entity_poly.pdbx_strand_id
1 'polypeptide(L)'
;RAEFTPVEGGIRFGLVGVRGVGKNVADEIIAEREANGPFTSLHDFVNRLDAKCYNRKTLEALIKGGAFDSTGYTRKQLMYFVDETPLLESASKRQKDRDRGQVSMFDLFGDDPDSGFEEEVPEPDGVEWPKRQLLSYEKEIMKIYVSEHPLQPYEGVISRMTKFQLGDLACLLYTSDAADEL
;
A
#
# COMPACT_ATOMS: atom_id res chain seq x y z
N ARG A 1 -7.72 -2.72 8.23
CA ARG A 1 -8.73 -3.78 8.31
C ARG A 1 -8.60 -4.71 7.11
N ALA A 2 -8.99 -5.99 7.25
CA ALA A 2 -8.90 -6.96 6.18
C ALA A 2 -9.87 -6.61 5.03
N GLU A 3 -11.10 -6.29 5.37
CA GLU A 3 -12.19 -6.04 4.41
C GLU A 3 -12.49 -4.54 4.24
N PHE A 4 -13.21 -4.22 3.17
CA PHE A 4 -13.72 -2.88 2.95
C PHE A 4 -14.60 -2.44 4.12
N THR A 5 -14.40 -1.22 4.58
CA THR A 5 -15.12 -0.72 5.74
C THR A 5 -15.67 0.67 5.46
N PRO A 6 -16.99 0.91 5.66
CA PRO A 6 -17.53 2.24 5.59
C PRO A 6 -16.92 3.11 6.71
N VAL A 7 -16.55 4.33 6.34
CA VAL A 7 -16.07 5.36 7.26
C VAL A 7 -16.79 6.66 6.92
N GLU A 8 -16.72 7.62 7.82
CA GLU A 8 -17.30 8.93 7.55
C GLU A 8 -16.68 9.55 6.29
N GLY A 9 -17.52 9.86 5.30
CA GLY A 9 -17.11 10.44 4.02
C GLY A 9 -16.55 9.49 2.99
N GLY A 10 -16.55 8.15 3.23
CA GLY A 10 -16.01 7.22 2.22
C GLY A 10 -15.97 5.75 2.60
N ILE A 11 -15.20 5.00 1.85
CA ILE A 11 -14.95 3.58 2.08
C ILE A 11 -13.45 3.36 2.24
N ARG A 12 -13.06 2.81 3.39
CA ARG A 12 -11.68 2.37 3.60
C ARG A 12 -11.42 1.09 2.84
N PHE A 13 -10.40 1.11 1.99
CA PHE A 13 -9.98 -0.05 1.21
C PHE A 13 -9.41 -1.14 2.14
N GLY A 14 -9.89 -2.38 1.99
CA GLY A 14 -9.42 -3.53 2.76
C GLY A 14 -8.18 -4.16 2.15
N LEU A 15 -7.26 -4.65 2.99
CA LEU A 15 -6.01 -5.27 2.52
C LEU A 15 -6.25 -6.50 1.62
N VAL A 16 -7.33 -7.24 1.84
CA VAL A 16 -7.72 -8.40 0.99
C VAL A 16 -8.11 -7.98 -0.43
N GLY A 17 -8.51 -6.72 -0.62
CA GLY A 17 -8.77 -6.16 -1.96
C GLY A 17 -7.50 -5.91 -2.78
N VAL A 18 -6.33 -5.95 -2.17
CA VAL A 18 -5.05 -5.79 -2.86
C VAL A 18 -4.67 -7.11 -3.52
N ARG A 19 -4.53 -7.11 -4.83
CA ARG A 19 -4.18 -8.32 -5.60
C ARG A 19 -2.82 -8.86 -5.13
N GLY A 20 -2.78 -10.12 -4.72
CA GLY A 20 -1.56 -10.76 -4.21
C GLY A 20 -1.42 -10.72 -2.68
N VAL A 21 -2.36 -10.10 -1.97
CA VAL A 21 -2.44 -10.15 -0.51
C VAL A 21 -3.55 -11.11 -0.11
N GLY A 22 -3.17 -12.25 0.44
CA GLY A 22 -4.12 -13.25 0.96
C GLY A 22 -4.75 -12.81 2.29
N LYS A 23 -5.90 -13.41 2.64
CA LYS A 23 -6.60 -13.10 3.89
C LYS A 23 -5.70 -13.35 5.12
N ASN A 24 -5.00 -14.46 5.16
CA ASN A 24 -4.11 -14.78 6.29
C ASN A 24 -3.02 -13.72 6.48
N VAL A 25 -2.42 -13.26 5.36
CA VAL A 25 -1.41 -12.19 5.39
C VAL A 25 -2.02 -10.89 5.91
N ALA A 26 -3.22 -10.55 5.45
CA ALA A 26 -3.92 -9.35 5.90
C ALA A 26 -4.26 -9.41 7.39
N ASP A 27 -4.69 -10.57 7.89
CA ASP A 27 -5.03 -10.78 9.30
C ASP A 27 -3.77 -10.67 10.19
N GLU A 28 -2.63 -11.24 9.78
CA GLU A 28 -1.34 -11.11 10.48
C GLU A 28 -0.85 -9.65 10.53
N ILE A 29 -0.90 -8.93 9.40
CA ILE A 29 -0.54 -7.51 9.35
C ILE A 29 -1.40 -6.69 10.32
N ILE A 30 -2.69 -7.01 10.40
CA ILE A 30 -3.63 -6.30 11.28
C ILE A 30 -3.35 -6.63 12.74
N ALA A 31 -3.18 -7.92 13.08
CA ALA A 31 -2.90 -8.38 14.43
C ALA A 31 -1.61 -7.73 14.97
N GLU A 32 -0.55 -7.73 14.17
CA GLU A 32 0.73 -7.13 14.53
C GLU A 32 0.61 -5.61 14.75
N ARG A 33 -0.11 -4.92 13.86
CA ARG A 33 -0.34 -3.48 14.00
C ARG A 33 -1.21 -3.11 15.20
N GLU A 34 -2.17 -3.96 15.56
CA GLU A 34 -3.04 -3.74 16.73
C GLU A 34 -2.29 -4.01 18.03
N ALA A 35 -1.37 -4.98 18.06
CA ALA A 35 -0.56 -5.32 19.21
C ALA A 35 0.57 -4.31 19.47
N ASN A 36 1.30 -3.90 18.42
CA ASN A 36 2.56 -3.17 18.55
C ASN A 36 2.54 -1.80 17.83
N GLY A 37 1.37 -1.33 17.39
CA GLY A 37 1.20 -0.03 16.74
C GLY A 37 1.50 -0.02 15.25
N PRO A 38 1.38 1.15 14.59
CA PRO A 38 1.63 1.32 13.16
C PRO A 38 3.06 0.93 12.77
N PHE A 39 3.23 0.45 11.55
CA PHE A 39 4.57 0.24 10.98
C PHE A 39 5.19 1.59 10.59
N THR A 40 6.42 1.82 11.01
CA THR A 40 7.14 3.06 10.78
C THR A 40 7.94 3.08 9.48
N SER A 41 8.36 1.89 9.01
CA SER A 41 9.10 1.72 7.77
C SER A 41 8.88 0.33 7.16
N LEU A 42 9.37 0.12 5.93
CA LEU A 42 9.38 -1.21 5.31
C LEU A 42 10.27 -2.18 6.10
N HIS A 43 11.39 -1.69 6.66
CA HIS A 43 12.29 -2.48 7.50
C HIS A 43 11.60 -2.92 8.79
N ASP A 44 10.88 -2.02 9.46
CA ASP A 44 10.06 -2.33 10.63
C ASP A 44 9.01 -3.39 10.30
N PHE A 45 8.34 -3.27 9.16
CA PHE A 45 7.35 -4.24 8.68
C PHE A 45 7.92 -5.64 8.52
N VAL A 46 9.03 -5.80 7.81
CA VAL A 46 9.63 -7.12 7.55
C VAL A 46 10.29 -7.73 8.78
N ASN A 47 10.71 -6.92 9.75
CA ASN A 47 11.31 -7.37 11.00
C ASN A 47 10.28 -7.84 12.02
N ARG A 48 9.09 -7.26 12.02
CA ARG A 48 8.03 -7.56 12.97
C ARG A 48 7.17 -8.73 12.52
N LEU A 49 6.93 -8.88 11.23
CA LEU A 49 6.13 -9.96 10.69
C LEU A 49 6.95 -11.25 10.47
N ASP A 50 6.29 -12.41 10.64
CA ASP A 50 6.90 -13.69 10.25
C ASP A 50 7.20 -13.70 8.75
N ALA A 51 8.43 -14.08 8.38
CA ALA A 51 8.87 -14.16 6.99
C ALA A 51 8.03 -15.13 6.12
N LYS A 52 7.21 -16.01 6.75
CA LYS A 52 6.25 -16.87 6.04
C LYS A 52 5.00 -16.13 5.60
N CYS A 53 4.69 -14.97 6.23
CA CYS A 53 3.48 -14.19 5.95
C CYS A 53 3.61 -13.32 4.72
N TYR A 54 4.81 -13.03 4.24
CA TYR A 54 5.04 -12.18 3.08
C TYR A 54 6.11 -12.75 2.15
N ASN A 55 6.05 -12.33 0.92
CA ASN A 55 7.09 -12.61 -0.09
C ASN A 55 7.28 -11.35 -0.96
N ARG A 56 8.28 -11.37 -1.86
CA ARG A 56 8.57 -10.25 -2.76
C ARG A 56 7.31 -9.76 -3.49
N LYS A 57 6.47 -10.67 -4.02
CA LYS A 57 5.25 -10.29 -4.76
C LYS A 57 4.22 -9.62 -3.86
N THR A 58 4.10 -10.06 -2.61
CA THR A 58 3.20 -9.43 -1.63
C THR A 58 3.66 -8.03 -1.27
N LEU A 59 4.97 -7.84 -1.02
CA LEU A 59 5.54 -6.51 -0.75
C LEU A 59 5.40 -5.59 -1.96
N GLU A 60 5.72 -6.07 -3.15
CA GLU A 60 5.52 -5.33 -4.41
C GLU A 60 4.06 -4.87 -4.56
N ALA A 61 3.09 -5.75 -4.28
CA ALA A 61 1.68 -5.43 -4.36
C ALA A 61 1.27 -4.37 -3.32
N LEU A 62 1.74 -4.47 -2.09
CA LEU A 62 1.48 -3.50 -1.02
C LEU A 62 2.11 -2.14 -1.34
N ILE A 63 3.35 -2.11 -1.84
CA ILE A 63 4.05 -0.88 -2.23
C ILE A 63 3.34 -0.20 -3.39
N LYS A 64 3.05 -0.93 -4.48
CA LYS A 64 2.32 -0.42 -5.64
C LYS A 64 0.91 0.06 -5.30
N GLY A 65 0.27 -0.58 -4.32
CA GLY A 65 -1.02 -0.19 -3.78
C GLY A 65 -0.97 0.99 -2.79
N GLY A 66 0.22 1.51 -2.45
CA GLY A 66 0.36 2.66 -1.56
C GLY A 66 0.19 2.35 -0.07
N ALA A 67 0.34 1.08 0.34
CA ALA A 67 0.16 0.70 1.75
C ALA A 67 1.21 1.32 2.69
N PHE A 68 2.34 1.75 2.15
CA PHE A 68 3.44 2.37 2.88
C PHE A 68 3.60 3.88 2.66
N ASP A 69 2.67 4.54 1.99
CA ASP A 69 2.76 5.99 1.71
C ASP A 69 2.87 6.83 2.99
N SER A 70 2.35 6.31 4.12
CA SER A 70 2.45 6.98 5.43
C SER A 70 3.85 6.96 6.04
N THR A 71 4.78 6.17 5.50
CA THR A 71 6.15 6.06 6.02
C THR A 71 7.07 7.18 5.54
N GLY A 72 6.61 8.01 4.60
CA GLY A 72 7.39 9.11 4.02
C GLY A 72 8.32 8.70 2.87
N TYR A 73 8.50 7.42 2.62
CA TYR A 73 9.28 6.92 1.48
C TYR A 73 8.45 6.92 0.20
N THR A 74 9.10 7.19 -0.93
CA THR A 74 8.46 7.03 -2.25
C THR A 74 8.29 5.56 -2.58
N ARG A 75 7.24 5.23 -3.34
CA ARG A 75 7.00 3.84 -3.76
C ARG A 75 8.15 3.30 -4.61
N LYS A 76 8.79 4.16 -5.39
CA LYS A 76 10.00 3.82 -6.17
C LYS A 76 11.17 3.42 -5.27
N GLN A 77 11.43 4.17 -4.20
CA GLN A 77 12.50 3.87 -3.25
C GLN A 77 12.20 2.59 -2.45
N LEU A 78 10.94 2.39 -2.04
CA LEU A 78 10.52 1.15 -1.38
C LEU A 78 10.71 -0.08 -2.28
N MET A 79 10.44 0.04 -3.59
CA MET A 79 10.73 -1.03 -4.53
C MET A 79 12.23 -1.30 -4.68
N TYR A 80 13.06 -0.26 -4.67
CA TYR A 80 14.51 -0.41 -4.67
C TYR A 80 14.97 -1.23 -3.46
N PHE A 81 14.42 -0.99 -2.27
CA PHE A 81 14.76 -1.79 -1.08
C PHE A 81 14.40 -3.27 -1.24
N VAL A 82 13.28 -3.57 -1.88
CA VAL A 82 12.85 -4.96 -2.12
C VAL A 82 13.70 -5.65 -3.19
N ASP A 83 14.13 -4.91 -4.20
CA ASP A 83 14.76 -5.47 -5.40
C ASP A 83 16.29 -5.54 -5.32
N GLU A 84 16.92 -4.51 -4.75
CA GLU A 84 18.35 -4.29 -4.84
C GLU A 84 19.08 -4.43 -3.49
N THR A 85 18.34 -4.55 -2.38
CA THR A 85 18.94 -4.71 -1.07
C THR A 85 18.69 -6.11 -0.49
N PRO A 86 19.54 -6.60 0.43
CA PRO A 86 19.35 -7.91 1.07
C PRO A 86 18.24 -7.93 2.13
N LEU A 87 17.28 -6.99 2.08
CA LEU A 87 16.23 -6.79 3.08
C LEU A 87 15.49 -8.09 3.42
N LEU A 88 15.01 -8.82 2.40
CA LEU A 88 14.26 -10.06 2.59
C LEU A 88 15.14 -11.20 3.12
N GLU A 89 16.39 -11.26 2.68
CA GLU A 89 17.35 -12.28 3.12
C GLU A 89 17.73 -12.05 4.58
N SER A 90 18.02 -10.81 4.95
CA SER A 90 18.36 -10.40 6.32
C SER A 90 17.19 -10.68 7.27
N ALA A 91 15.96 -10.34 6.88
CA ALA A 91 14.77 -10.62 7.67
C ALA A 91 14.55 -12.13 7.86
N SER A 92 14.69 -12.91 6.79
CA SER A 92 14.56 -14.37 6.85
C SER A 92 15.65 -15.02 7.72
N LYS A 93 16.87 -14.50 7.68
CA LYS A 93 17.97 -14.97 8.53
C LYS A 93 17.68 -14.69 10.00
N ARG A 94 17.32 -13.44 10.34
CA ARG A 94 16.94 -13.04 11.71
C ARG A 94 15.80 -13.93 12.26
N GLN A 95 14.79 -14.22 11.45
CA GLN A 95 13.70 -15.12 11.84
C GLN A 95 14.20 -16.52 12.17
N LYS A 96 15.03 -17.12 11.30
CA LYS A 96 15.59 -18.45 11.52
C LYS A 96 16.46 -18.51 12.78
N ASP A 97 17.18 -17.47 13.09
CA ASP A 97 18.04 -17.39 14.27
C ASP A 97 17.18 -17.29 15.53
N ARG A 98 16.08 -16.53 15.52
CA ARG A 98 15.07 -16.51 16.60
C ARG A 98 14.42 -17.89 16.80
N ASP A 99 13.99 -18.56 15.74
CA ASP A 99 13.33 -19.88 15.79
C ASP A 99 14.28 -20.97 16.34
N ARG A 100 15.59 -20.82 16.15
CA ARG A 100 16.60 -21.72 16.69
C ARG A 100 16.97 -21.45 18.15
N GLY A 101 16.41 -20.40 18.76
CA GLY A 101 16.79 -19.95 20.09
C GLY A 101 18.23 -19.45 20.17
N GLN A 102 18.85 -19.22 19.02
CA GLN A 102 20.13 -18.54 18.92
C GLN A 102 19.85 -17.04 19.13
N VAL A 103 19.93 -16.60 20.38
CA VAL A 103 20.03 -15.18 20.68
C VAL A 103 21.25 -14.68 19.92
N SER A 104 21.07 -13.79 18.98
CA SER A 104 22.20 -13.15 18.32
C SER A 104 23.11 -12.57 19.40
N MET A 105 24.43 -12.70 19.26
CA MET A 105 25.35 -12.06 20.18
C MET A 105 25.04 -10.55 20.30
N PHE A 106 24.41 -9.97 19.31
CA PHE A 106 23.91 -8.59 19.26
C PHE A 106 22.68 -8.35 20.16
N ASP A 107 21.75 -9.31 20.29
CA ASP A 107 20.63 -9.22 21.23
C ASP A 107 21.08 -9.37 22.69
N LEU A 108 22.27 -9.97 22.91
CA LEU A 108 22.85 -10.15 24.25
C LEU A 108 23.60 -8.91 24.76
N PHE A 109 24.07 -8.08 23.85
CA PHE A 109 24.76 -6.82 24.19
C PHE A 109 23.78 -5.64 24.33
N GLY A 110 22.51 -5.92 24.35
CA GLY A 110 21.43 -5.15 24.93
C GLY A 110 21.24 -3.75 24.39
N ASP A 111 20.09 -3.23 24.49
CA ASP A 111 19.61 -1.85 24.52
C ASP A 111 20.64 -0.68 24.55
N ASP A 112 21.82 -0.87 23.97
CA ASP A 112 22.78 0.21 23.80
C ASP A 112 22.51 0.87 22.44
N PRO A 113 21.84 2.05 22.44
CA PRO A 113 21.56 2.78 21.20
C PRO A 113 22.83 3.19 20.46
N ASP A 114 24.02 2.90 21.00
CA ASP A 114 25.34 3.22 20.44
C ASP A 114 26.09 1.99 19.92
N SER A 115 25.47 0.79 19.91
CA SER A 115 26.05 -0.39 19.29
C SER A 115 25.84 -0.39 17.77
N GLY A 116 26.54 0.49 17.11
CA GLY A 116 26.62 0.91 15.71
C GLY A 116 26.48 -0.10 14.56
N PHE A 117 25.48 -0.98 14.60
CA PHE A 117 25.05 -1.80 13.47
C PHE A 117 23.52 -1.66 13.25
N GLU A 118 23.00 -0.44 13.43
CA GLU A 118 21.77 -0.09 12.74
C GLU A 118 22.06 -0.23 11.25
N GLU A 119 21.37 -1.17 10.61
CA GLU A 119 21.28 -1.21 9.14
C GLU A 119 20.81 0.19 8.75
N GLU A 120 21.72 1.01 8.24
CA GLU A 120 21.45 2.42 7.90
C GLU A 120 20.32 2.43 6.89
N VAL A 121 19.10 2.67 7.38
CA VAL A 121 17.93 2.78 6.49
C VAL A 121 18.11 4.11 5.76
N PRO A 122 18.32 4.09 4.43
CA PRO A 122 18.52 5.32 3.69
C PRO A 122 17.36 6.28 3.89
N GLU A 123 17.66 7.56 4.03
CA GLU A 123 16.63 8.59 4.14
C GLU A 123 15.75 8.66 2.87
N PRO A 124 14.50 9.16 2.98
CA PRO A 124 13.64 9.36 1.83
C PRO A 124 14.30 10.30 0.81
N ASP A 125 14.48 9.82 -0.43
CA ASP A 125 15.09 10.58 -1.52
C ASP A 125 14.14 11.52 -2.26
N GLY A 126 12.82 11.37 -2.01
CA GLY A 126 11.77 12.16 -2.65
C GLY A 126 11.60 11.90 -4.15
N VAL A 127 12.35 10.96 -4.74
CA VAL A 127 12.28 10.63 -6.17
C VAL A 127 11.22 9.58 -6.43
N GLU A 128 10.08 9.99 -6.97
CA GLU A 128 8.95 9.09 -7.24
C GLU A 128 8.81 8.79 -8.73
N TRP A 129 8.09 7.72 -9.04
CA TRP A 129 7.68 7.41 -10.41
C TRP A 129 6.78 8.50 -11.00
N PRO A 130 6.77 8.65 -12.32
CA PRO A 130 5.80 9.53 -12.97
C PRO A 130 4.36 9.17 -12.56
N LYS A 131 3.53 10.19 -12.31
CA LYS A 131 2.14 10.04 -11.86
C LYS A 131 1.33 9.01 -12.67
N ARG A 132 1.50 9.02 -14.00
CA ARG A 132 0.84 8.06 -14.89
C ARG A 132 1.21 6.60 -14.54
N GLN A 133 2.45 6.36 -14.14
CA GLN A 133 2.93 5.04 -13.76
C GLN A 133 2.36 4.61 -12.41
N LEU A 134 2.32 5.52 -11.42
CA LEU A 134 1.69 5.26 -10.13
C LEU A 134 0.22 4.85 -10.30
N LEU A 135 -0.55 5.62 -11.06
CA LEU A 135 -1.95 5.33 -11.34
C LEU A 135 -2.13 4.00 -12.09
N SER A 136 -1.19 3.67 -12.99
CA SER A 136 -1.20 2.37 -13.67
C SER A 136 -1.02 1.21 -12.70
N TYR A 137 -0.10 1.35 -11.73
CA TYR A 137 0.14 0.35 -10.70
C TYR A 137 -1.06 0.20 -9.75
N GLU A 138 -1.67 1.30 -9.32
CA GLU A 138 -2.89 1.25 -8.52
C GLU A 138 -4.00 0.50 -9.26
N LYS A 139 -4.22 0.82 -10.54
CA LYS A 139 -5.22 0.13 -11.37
C LYS A 139 -4.92 -1.34 -11.56
N GLU A 140 -3.65 -1.72 -11.70
CA GLU A 140 -3.22 -3.11 -11.82
C GLU A 140 -3.54 -3.90 -10.54
N ILE A 141 -3.19 -3.34 -9.38
CA ILE A 141 -3.24 -4.05 -8.09
C ILE A 141 -4.61 -3.96 -7.43
N MET A 142 -5.22 -2.79 -7.39
CA MET A 142 -6.49 -2.54 -6.69
C MET A 142 -7.71 -2.50 -7.61
N LYS A 143 -7.51 -2.48 -8.93
CA LYS A 143 -8.56 -2.34 -9.97
C LYS A 143 -9.29 -0.99 -9.95
N ILE A 144 -8.93 -0.10 -9.07
CA ILE A 144 -9.45 1.26 -8.96
C ILE A 144 -8.27 2.24 -8.88
N TYR A 145 -8.55 3.51 -9.07
CA TYR A 145 -7.63 4.60 -8.79
C TYR A 145 -7.95 5.15 -7.39
N VAL A 146 -6.95 5.24 -6.53
CA VAL A 146 -7.12 5.70 -5.15
C VAL A 146 -6.53 7.10 -4.95
N SER A 147 -5.34 7.33 -5.48
CA SER A 147 -4.64 8.60 -5.30
C SER A 147 -5.31 9.72 -6.10
N GLU A 148 -5.63 9.47 -7.36
CA GLU A 148 -6.18 10.46 -8.29
C GLU A 148 -6.78 9.78 -9.52
N HIS A 149 -7.71 10.46 -10.20
CA HIS A 149 -8.25 9.94 -11.46
C HIS A 149 -7.41 10.42 -12.65
N PRO A 150 -7.09 9.57 -13.67
CA PRO A 150 -6.28 9.97 -14.83
C PRO A 150 -6.86 11.12 -15.62
N LEU A 151 -8.16 11.34 -15.58
CA LEU A 151 -8.85 12.43 -16.25
C LEU A 151 -8.88 13.74 -15.46
N GLN A 152 -8.43 13.75 -14.22
CA GLN A 152 -8.46 14.95 -13.37
C GLN A 152 -7.78 16.16 -14.01
N PRO A 153 -6.62 16.04 -14.68
CA PRO A 153 -6.01 17.18 -15.38
C PRO A 153 -6.88 17.75 -16.52
N TYR A 154 -7.82 16.97 -17.03
CA TYR A 154 -8.69 17.32 -18.15
C TYR A 154 -10.10 17.74 -17.71
N GLU A 155 -10.38 17.78 -16.40
CA GLU A 155 -11.70 18.06 -15.85
C GLU A 155 -12.27 19.39 -16.35
N GLY A 156 -11.44 20.45 -16.44
CA GLY A 156 -11.84 21.74 -16.98
C GLY A 156 -12.17 21.71 -18.48
N VAL A 157 -11.60 20.81 -19.26
CA VAL A 157 -11.93 20.62 -20.67
C VAL A 157 -13.20 19.77 -20.81
N ILE A 158 -13.27 18.68 -20.05
CA ILE A 158 -14.41 17.77 -20.03
C ILE A 158 -15.68 18.52 -19.64
N SER A 159 -15.66 19.34 -18.58
CA SER A 159 -16.80 20.13 -18.13
C SER A 159 -17.30 21.16 -19.14
N ARG A 160 -16.43 21.62 -20.05
CA ARG A 160 -16.83 22.52 -21.15
C ARG A 160 -17.42 21.77 -22.34
N MET A 161 -17.04 20.50 -22.52
CA MET A 161 -17.47 19.68 -23.67
C MET A 161 -18.71 18.86 -23.35
N THR A 162 -18.93 18.52 -22.09
CA THR A 162 -20.06 17.68 -21.63
C THR A 162 -21.13 18.57 -20.99
N LYS A 163 -22.36 18.47 -21.50
CA LYS A 163 -23.52 19.16 -20.89
C LYS A 163 -24.15 18.35 -19.76
N PHE A 164 -23.93 17.04 -19.74
CA PHE A 164 -24.58 16.10 -18.82
C PHE A 164 -23.55 15.16 -18.21
N GLN A 165 -23.79 14.79 -16.98
CA GLN A 165 -23.03 13.74 -16.27
C GLN A 165 -23.84 12.45 -16.25
N LEU A 166 -23.17 11.31 -15.99
CA LEU A 166 -23.85 10.01 -15.87
C LEU A 166 -24.94 10.00 -14.80
N GLY A 167 -24.80 10.81 -13.74
CA GLY A 167 -25.82 10.98 -12.71
C GLY A 167 -27.13 11.63 -13.23
N ASP A 168 -27.04 12.38 -14.32
CA ASP A 168 -28.20 13.06 -14.92
C ASP A 168 -29.01 12.15 -15.84
N LEU A 169 -28.49 10.94 -16.15
CA LEU A 169 -29.14 10.01 -17.08
C LEU A 169 -30.54 9.60 -16.64
N ALA A 170 -30.76 9.42 -15.35
CA ALA A 170 -32.09 9.06 -14.83
C ALA A 170 -33.12 10.16 -15.10
N CYS A 171 -32.71 11.44 -14.96
CA CYS A 171 -33.58 12.57 -15.28
C CYS A 171 -33.84 12.70 -16.79
N LEU A 172 -32.81 12.45 -17.62
CA LEU A 172 -32.93 12.54 -19.08
C LEU A 172 -33.80 11.47 -19.68
N LEU A 173 -33.77 10.24 -19.17
CA LEU A 173 -34.64 9.15 -19.60
C LEU A 173 -36.08 9.42 -19.25
N TYR A 174 -36.36 10.00 -18.08
CA TYR A 174 -37.73 10.33 -17.66
C TYR A 174 -38.33 11.52 -18.42
N THR A 175 -37.54 12.47 -18.90
CA THR A 175 -38.03 13.60 -19.69
C THR A 175 -38.28 13.21 -21.17
N SER A 176 -37.64 12.15 -21.69
CA SER A 176 -37.85 11.68 -23.05
C SER A 176 -39.20 10.96 -23.22
N ASP A 177 -39.62 10.16 -22.23
CA ASP A 177 -40.90 9.46 -22.24
C ASP A 177 -42.14 10.40 -22.19
N ALA A 178 -41.95 11.61 -21.61
CA ALA A 178 -43.02 12.59 -21.53
C ALA A 178 -43.26 13.38 -22.85
N ALA A 179 -42.34 13.28 -23.81
CA ALA A 179 -42.44 13.97 -25.11
C ALA A 179 -43.10 13.13 -26.20
N ASP A 180 -43.24 11.82 -26.02
CA ASP A 180 -43.85 10.89 -26.99
C ASP A 180 -45.38 10.70 -26.75
N GLU A 181 -45.99 11.35 -25.76
CA GLU A 181 -47.44 11.30 -25.48
C GLU A 181 -48.22 12.56 -25.95
N LEU A 182 -47.68 13.35 -26.90
CA LEU A 182 -48.40 14.43 -27.58
C LEU A 182 -48.37 14.20 -29.09
#